data_212d60240b2641516bfbf1960c978e02
#
_entry.id   212d60240b2641516bfbf1960c978e02
#
_cell.length_a   1.000
_cell.length_b   1.000
_cell.length_c   1.000
_cell.angle_alpha   90.00
_cell.angle_beta   90.00
_cell.angle_gamma   90.00
#
_symmetry.space_group_name_H-M   'P 1'
#
loop_
_entity.id
_entity.type
_entity.pdbx_description
1 polymer ?
#
loop_
_entity_poly.entity_id
_entity_poly.type
_entity_poly.pdbx_seq_one_letter_code
_entity_poly.pdbx_strand_id
1 'polypeptide(L)'
;MNKSKGTTTRYSTRLVLRIAVGIVFALATVVLVFSGNSVAQRDNDSAQRENGEAQRRTDFCSQTARALFESCKAEVTDGIFKKKAICINISDQKEREQCFDELDDAGEQGNLLCRQQRDERTNACQSLGEGRYDPHINPALFDDDFTNLTHPNPYFPLTIGNRWEYRGGNEVNIVEILNRTKLINGVRCIVAGDRVFKDGDLAEDTNDWFCQAKNGNVWYFGEEVKNLESFDGDNPRLPELVSIDGSFKFGREGDKGGLFFLISPRRGDIYLEEFSLTNAEDVTEILSTTYRFGSNTVLDQFVPQQLAKRFCSSGDCIVTKNFSLLEPGLFARKYYARGIGFFLEVKPDAGEVLQLTDCNFDPRCTNLPSP
;
A
#
# COMPACT_ATOMS: atom_id res chain seq x y z
N MET A 1 24.89 -16.98 50.55
CA MET A 1 23.97 -15.86 50.34
C MET A 1 24.27 -15.30 48.95
N ASN A 2 23.59 -15.77 47.96
CA ASN A 2 23.67 -15.23 46.59
C ASN A 2 22.24 -14.89 46.15
N LYS A 3 21.99 -13.58 45.93
CA LYS A 3 20.71 -13.05 45.47
C LYS A 3 20.63 -13.30 43.97
N SER A 4 19.73 -14.18 43.56
CA SER A 4 19.27 -14.33 42.19
C SER A 4 18.50 -13.07 41.79
N LYS A 5 18.98 -12.37 40.76
CA LYS A 5 18.21 -11.30 40.08
C LYS A 5 17.26 -11.98 39.12
N GLY A 6 15.98 -11.93 39.40
CA GLY A 6 14.94 -12.33 38.49
C GLY A 6 14.92 -11.40 37.26
N THR A 7 15.17 -11.97 36.09
CA THR A 7 15.01 -11.29 34.81
C THR A 7 13.51 -11.40 34.42
N THR A 8 12.82 -10.28 34.49
CA THR A 8 11.41 -10.20 34.05
C THR A 8 11.40 -10.26 32.52
N THR A 9 11.00 -11.38 31.97
CA THR A 9 10.77 -11.57 30.55
C THR A 9 9.50 -10.78 30.18
N ARG A 10 9.68 -9.67 29.49
CA ARG A 10 8.56 -8.92 28.91
C ARG A 10 8.08 -9.66 27.67
N TYR A 11 6.96 -10.33 27.77
CA TYR A 11 6.22 -10.78 26.60
C TYR A 11 5.67 -9.55 25.88
N SER A 12 6.35 -9.10 24.83
CA SER A 12 5.84 -8.11 23.91
C SER A 12 4.90 -8.81 22.95
N THR A 13 3.61 -8.85 23.29
CA THR A 13 2.57 -9.14 22.31
C THR A 13 2.46 -7.92 21.41
N ARG A 14 3.25 -7.87 20.35
CA ARG A 14 3.05 -6.90 19.28
C ARG A 14 1.86 -7.34 18.46
N LEU A 15 0.66 -6.87 18.87
CA LEU A 15 -0.36 -6.55 17.90
C LEU A 15 0.35 -5.61 16.91
N VAL A 16 0.42 -5.94 15.63
CA VAL A 16 0.97 -5.05 14.61
C VAL A 16 -0.04 -3.91 14.44
N LEU A 17 -0.10 -3.05 15.44
CA LEU A 17 -0.72 -1.76 15.38
C LEU A 17 0.40 -0.83 14.92
N ARG A 18 0.45 -0.48 13.65
CA ARG A 18 1.31 0.59 13.15
C ARG A 18 0.83 1.89 13.78
N ILE A 19 1.46 2.28 14.90
CA ILE A 19 1.11 3.49 15.65
C ILE A 19 1.54 4.69 14.84
N ALA A 20 0.58 5.43 14.31
CA ALA A 20 0.79 6.81 13.87
C ALA A 20 0.95 7.71 15.10
N VAL A 21 2.08 8.37 15.20
CA VAL A 21 2.37 9.39 16.24
C VAL A 21 1.48 10.60 15.98
N GLY A 22 0.74 11.01 17.01
CA GLY A 22 -0.22 12.09 16.95
C GLY A 22 0.37 13.47 16.68
N ILE A 23 -0.31 14.25 15.85
CA ILE A 23 -0.15 15.69 15.68
C ILE A 23 -1.44 16.38 16.12
N VAL A 24 -1.26 17.35 17.01
CA VAL A 24 -2.30 18.23 17.56
C VAL A 24 -2.81 19.15 16.46
N PHE A 25 -4.12 19.14 16.18
CA PHE A 25 -4.78 20.11 15.33
C PHE A 25 -5.44 21.23 16.14
N ALA A 26 -5.10 22.46 15.80
CA ALA A 26 -5.79 23.66 16.27
C ALA A 26 -7.10 23.85 15.48
N LEU A 27 -8.21 23.95 16.19
CA LEU A 27 -9.54 24.24 15.65
C LEU A 27 -9.64 25.71 15.22
N ALA A 28 -10.00 25.93 13.97
CA ALA A 28 -10.56 27.20 13.49
C ALA A 28 -12.05 27.01 13.18
N THR A 29 -12.90 27.62 14.00
CA THR A 29 -14.35 27.66 13.86
C THR A 29 -14.75 28.69 12.81
N VAL A 30 -15.44 28.27 11.75
CA VAL A 30 -16.17 29.18 10.84
C VAL A 30 -17.66 29.00 11.07
N VAL A 31 -18.31 30.08 11.52
CA VAL A 31 -19.74 30.18 11.68
C VAL A 31 -20.34 30.67 10.35
N LEU A 32 -21.25 29.90 9.75
CA LEU A 32 -22.08 30.32 8.63
C LEU A 32 -23.52 30.50 9.09
N VAL A 33 -24.04 31.71 8.92
CA VAL A 33 -25.39 32.12 9.21
C VAL A 33 -26.30 31.75 8.03
N PHE A 34 -27.34 30.99 8.28
CA PHE A 34 -28.41 30.75 7.32
C PHE A 34 -29.60 31.70 7.57
N SER A 35 -29.94 32.49 6.56
CA SER A 35 -31.25 33.19 6.47
C SER A 35 -32.13 32.43 5.49
N GLY A 36 -33.34 32.10 5.96
CA GLY A 36 -34.31 31.31 5.22
C GLY A 36 -35.13 32.12 4.22
N ASN A 37 -35.69 31.43 3.23
CA ASN A 37 -36.94 31.75 2.58
C ASN A 37 -37.67 30.48 2.13
N SER A 38 -38.87 30.32 2.66
CA SER A 38 -39.83 29.26 2.33
C SER A 38 -40.73 29.75 1.19
N VAL A 39 -40.94 28.94 0.16
CA VAL A 39 -42.15 28.65 -0.64
C VAL A 39 -41.74 28.05 -1.98
N ALA A 40 -41.93 26.75 -2.14
CA ALA A 40 -42.15 25.95 -3.36
C ALA A 40 -41.78 24.47 -3.09
N GLN A 41 -42.57 23.79 -2.26
CA GLN A 41 -42.10 22.54 -1.63
C GLN A 41 -42.88 21.28 -2.06
N ARG A 42 -43.60 21.27 -3.18
CA ARG A 42 -44.35 20.07 -3.60
C ARG A 42 -43.94 19.44 -4.93
N ASP A 43 -43.37 20.20 -5.85
CA ASP A 43 -42.88 19.62 -7.14
C ASP A 43 -41.42 19.25 -7.15
N ASN A 44 -40.65 19.63 -6.11
CA ASN A 44 -39.24 19.29 -5.96
C ASN A 44 -39.00 17.92 -5.32
N ASP A 45 -39.93 17.37 -4.55
CA ASP A 45 -39.73 16.11 -3.81
C ASP A 45 -39.71 14.87 -4.73
N SER A 46 -40.50 14.88 -5.83
CA SER A 46 -40.50 13.79 -6.80
C SER A 46 -39.22 13.80 -7.66
N ALA A 47 -38.82 14.97 -8.15
CA ALA A 47 -37.58 15.12 -8.93
C ALA A 47 -36.32 14.90 -8.08
N GLN A 48 -36.35 15.28 -6.79
CA GLN A 48 -35.25 14.97 -5.86
C GLN A 48 -35.19 13.49 -5.49
N ARG A 49 -36.35 12.80 -5.41
CA ARG A 49 -36.38 11.34 -5.17
C ARG A 49 -35.90 10.57 -6.39
N GLU A 50 -36.32 10.93 -7.62
CA GLU A 50 -35.83 10.29 -8.85
C GLU A 50 -34.34 10.56 -9.10
N ASN A 51 -33.86 11.78 -8.86
CA ASN A 51 -32.44 12.10 -8.91
C ASN A 51 -31.66 11.39 -7.78
N GLY A 52 -32.21 11.28 -6.58
CA GLY A 52 -31.62 10.55 -5.46
C GLY A 52 -31.57 9.05 -5.70
N GLU A 53 -32.55 8.44 -6.39
CA GLU A 53 -32.52 7.03 -6.78
C GLU A 53 -31.60 6.77 -7.99
N ALA A 54 -31.54 7.69 -8.95
CA ALA A 54 -30.58 7.61 -10.05
C ALA A 54 -29.15 7.79 -9.56
N GLN A 55 -28.90 8.73 -8.63
CA GLN A 55 -27.61 8.94 -7.97
C GLN A 55 -27.20 7.69 -7.16
N ARG A 56 -28.14 7.06 -6.42
CA ARG A 56 -27.88 5.81 -5.67
C ARG A 56 -27.59 4.61 -6.58
N ARG A 57 -27.94 4.65 -7.85
CA ARG A 57 -27.64 3.59 -8.82
C ARG A 57 -26.25 3.68 -9.42
N THR A 58 -25.51 4.75 -9.17
CA THR A 58 -24.20 5.02 -9.75
C THR A 58 -23.09 5.21 -8.72
N ASP A 59 -23.40 5.28 -7.42
CA ASP A 59 -22.43 5.50 -6.33
C ASP A 59 -21.86 4.18 -5.76
N PHE A 60 -21.43 3.27 -6.65
CA PHE A 60 -20.96 1.94 -6.24
C PHE A 60 -19.69 1.98 -5.39
N CYS A 61 -18.74 2.86 -5.72
CA CYS A 61 -17.52 3.05 -4.95
C CYS A 61 -17.85 3.51 -3.52
N SER A 62 -18.67 4.54 -3.36
CA SER A 62 -19.12 5.02 -2.05
C SER A 62 -19.94 3.98 -1.29
N GLN A 63 -20.75 3.15 -1.98
CA GLN A 63 -21.46 2.04 -1.34
C GLN A 63 -20.49 0.99 -0.78
N THR A 64 -19.47 0.66 -1.54
CA THR A 64 -18.40 -0.25 -1.10
C THR A 64 -17.70 0.31 0.15
N ALA A 65 -17.29 1.58 0.14
CA ALA A 65 -16.68 2.23 1.30
C ALA A 65 -17.56 2.17 2.57
N ARG A 66 -18.88 2.37 2.42
CA ARG A 66 -19.84 2.24 3.54
C ARG A 66 -19.95 0.80 4.05
N ALA A 67 -20.02 -0.19 3.16
CA ALA A 67 -20.09 -1.59 3.55
C ALA A 67 -18.82 -2.03 4.30
N LEU A 68 -17.65 -1.61 3.80
CA LEU A 68 -16.37 -1.91 4.45
C LEU A 68 -16.20 -1.20 5.81
N PHE A 69 -16.80 -0.03 5.99
CA PHE A 69 -16.85 0.63 7.30
C PHE A 69 -17.60 -0.22 8.34
N GLU A 70 -18.74 -0.81 7.96
CA GLU A 70 -19.48 -1.69 8.85
C GLU A 70 -18.71 -3.00 9.14
N SER A 71 -18.03 -3.56 8.13
CA SER A 71 -17.13 -4.72 8.30
C SER A 71 -16.00 -4.42 9.29
N CYS A 72 -15.30 -3.32 9.10
CA CYS A 72 -14.21 -2.89 9.97
C CYS A 72 -14.68 -2.77 11.45
N LYS A 73 -15.84 -2.19 11.70
CA LYS A 73 -16.39 -2.09 13.07
C LYS A 73 -16.69 -3.47 13.67
N ALA A 74 -17.16 -4.40 12.85
CA ALA A 74 -17.43 -5.77 13.30
C ALA A 74 -16.12 -6.48 13.66
N GLU A 75 -15.05 -6.29 12.86
CA GLU A 75 -13.71 -6.82 13.14
C GLU A 75 -13.10 -6.24 14.42
N VAL A 76 -13.24 -4.93 14.64
CA VAL A 76 -12.83 -4.28 15.90
C VAL A 76 -13.56 -4.93 17.09
N THR A 77 -14.86 -5.16 16.96
CA THR A 77 -15.67 -5.80 18.01
C THR A 77 -15.20 -7.24 18.28
N ASP A 78 -14.95 -8.03 17.24
CA ASP A 78 -14.42 -9.39 17.35
C ASP A 78 -13.04 -9.40 18.04
N GLY A 79 -12.14 -8.48 17.63
CA GLY A 79 -10.82 -8.31 18.22
C GLY A 79 -10.88 -7.99 19.72
N ILE A 80 -11.81 -7.10 20.15
CA ILE A 80 -12.03 -6.78 21.55
C ILE A 80 -12.45 -8.04 22.34
N PHE A 81 -13.39 -8.82 21.83
CA PHE A 81 -13.81 -10.06 22.52
C PHE A 81 -12.69 -11.10 22.61
N LYS A 82 -11.89 -11.24 21.55
CA LYS A 82 -10.71 -12.13 21.56
C LYS A 82 -9.69 -11.67 22.61
N LYS A 83 -9.34 -10.38 22.62
CA LYS A 83 -8.40 -9.82 23.61
C LYS A 83 -8.96 -9.95 25.02
N LYS A 84 -10.26 -9.72 25.24
CA LYS A 84 -10.93 -9.92 26.53
C LYS A 84 -10.78 -11.36 27.03
N ALA A 85 -10.96 -12.35 26.15
CA ALA A 85 -10.76 -13.75 26.49
C ALA A 85 -9.30 -14.04 26.89
N ILE A 86 -8.32 -13.43 26.24
CA ILE A 86 -6.89 -13.51 26.60
C ILE A 86 -6.67 -12.92 27.99
N CYS A 87 -7.18 -11.69 28.26
CA CYS A 87 -7.03 -11.02 29.55
C CYS A 87 -7.58 -11.88 30.71
N ILE A 88 -8.75 -12.51 30.53
CA ILE A 88 -9.35 -13.41 31.54
C ILE A 88 -8.40 -14.56 31.93
N ASN A 89 -7.55 -15.03 31.01
CA ASN A 89 -6.65 -16.15 31.23
C ASN A 89 -5.27 -15.75 31.80
N ILE A 90 -5.01 -14.47 32.06
CA ILE A 90 -3.78 -14.01 32.71
C ILE A 90 -3.87 -14.31 34.20
N SER A 91 -2.91 -15.08 34.74
CA SER A 91 -2.89 -15.49 36.15
C SER A 91 -2.48 -14.35 37.09
N ASP A 92 -1.51 -13.52 36.72
CA ASP A 92 -1.11 -12.35 37.49
C ASP A 92 -2.20 -11.29 37.50
N GLN A 93 -2.58 -10.84 38.72
CA GLN A 93 -3.68 -9.90 38.87
C GLN A 93 -3.37 -8.54 38.23
N LYS A 94 -2.16 -8.03 38.40
CA LYS A 94 -1.77 -6.71 37.91
C LYS A 94 -1.68 -6.68 36.39
N GLU A 95 -1.09 -7.73 35.80
CA GLU A 95 -1.01 -7.87 34.35
C GLU A 95 -2.41 -8.03 33.74
N ARG A 96 -3.31 -8.75 34.42
CA ARG A 96 -4.70 -8.91 34.01
C ARG A 96 -5.47 -7.58 34.04
N GLU A 97 -5.34 -6.79 35.11
CA GLU A 97 -5.94 -5.45 35.22
C GLU A 97 -5.43 -4.54 34.11
N GLN A 98 -4.12 -4.48 33.89
CA GLN A 98 -3.53 -3.71 32.78
C GLN A 98 -4.04 -4.15 31.41
N CYS A 99 -4.20 -5.46 31.18
CA CYS A 99 -4.74 -5.99 29.93
C CYS A 99 -6.19 -5.54 29.68
N PHE A 100 -7.02 -5.42 30.74
CA PHE A 100 -8.38 -4.89 30.63
C PHE A 100 -8.39 -3.37 30.39
N ASP A 101 -7.53 -2.60 31.02
CA ASP A 101 -7.42 -1.15 30.80
C ASP A 101 -7.06 -0.84 29.33
N GLU A 102 -6.21 -1.66 28.69
CA GLU A 102 -5.83 -1.52 27.29
C GLU A 102 -6.97 -1.85 26.28
N LEU A 103 -8.04 -2.52 26.71
CA LEU A 103 -9.14 -2.91 25.83
C LEU A 103 -9.98 -1.73 25.35
N ASP A 104 -10.27 -0.79 26.25
CA ASP A 104 -11.10 0.37 25.94
C ASP A 104 -10.38 1.28 24.93
N ASP A 105 -9.09 1.55 25.17
CA ASP A 105 -8.25 2.31 24.26
C ASP A 105 -8.15 1.65 22.87
N ALA A 106 -7.96 0.32 22.83
CA ALA A 106 -7.89 -0.43 21.57
C ALA A 106 -9.20 -0.35 20.76
N GLY A 107 -10.34 -0.38 21.46
CA GLY A 107 -11.65 -0.22 20.85
C GLY A 107 -11.88 1.18 20.25
N GLU A 108 -11.49 2.23 20.95
CA GLU A 108 -11.59 3.62 20.50
C GLU A 108 -10.70 3.86 19.28
N GLN A 109 -9.45 3.43 19.34
CA GLN A 109 -8.48 3.56 18.25
C GLN A 109 -8.90 2.77 17.01
N GLY A 110 -9.38 1.53 17.17
CA GLY A 110 -9.89 0.71 16.07
C GLY A 110 -11.09 1.38 15.39
N ASN A 111 -12.05 1.90 16.15
CA ASN A 111 -13.20 2.60 15.59
C ASN A 111 -12.81 3.94 14.91
N LEU A 112 -11.77 4.63 15.40
CA LEU A 112 -11.22 5.82 14.75
C LEU A 112 -10.60 5.45 13.40
N LEU A 113 -9.79 4.41 13.34
CA LEU A 113 -9.19 3.90 12.11
C LEU A 113 -10.26 3.52 11.08
N CYS A 114 -11.32 2.81 11.49
CA CYS A 114 -12.42 2.46 10.59
C CYS A 114 -13.08 3.71 9.95
N ARG A 115 -13.25 4.79 10.72
CA ARG A 115 -13.77 6.06 10.18
C ARG A 115 -12.78 6.67 9.18
N GLN A 116 -11.51 6.71 9.51
CA GLN A 116 -10.46 7.26 8.64
C GLN A 116 -10.35 6.47 7.33
N GLN A 117 -10.36 5.13 7.38
CA GLN A 117 -10.37 4.28 6.19
C GLN A 117 -11.60 4.51 5.30
N ARG A 118 -12.80 4.66 5.92
CA ARG A 118 -14.01 5.01 5.15
C ARG A 118 -13.84 6.35 4.44
N ASP A 119 -13.31 7.35 5.13
CA ASP A 119 -13.12 8.68 4.59
C ASP A 119 -12.09 8.67 3.46
N GLU A 120 -10.99 7.93 3.62
CA GLU A 120 -9.97 7.77 2.58
C GLU A 120 -10.53 7.07 1.33
N ARG A 121 -11.29 5.97 1.48
CA ARG A 121 -11.99 5.32 0.37
C ARG A 121 -12.98 6.27 -0.32
N THR A 122 -13.72 7.07 0.46
CA THR A 122 -14.67 8.06 -0.10
C THR A 122 -13.94 9.13 -0.89
N ASN A 123 -12.80 9.62 -0.41
CA ASN A 123 -11.96 10.58 -1.13
C ASN A 123 -11.39 9.97 -2.42
N ALA A 124 -10.93 8.73 -2.36
CA ALA A 124 -10.47 8.00 -3.54
C ALA A 124 -11.58 7.83 -4.59
N CYS A 125 -12.82 7.56 -4.19
CA CYS A 125 -13.98 7.48 -5.09
C CYS A 125 -14.23 8.77 -5.87
N GLN A 126 -13.94 9.96 -5.28
CA GLN A 126 -14.09 11.24 -5.97
C GLN A 126 -13.12 11.37 -7.16
N SER A 127 -11.94 10.76 -7.05
CA SER A 127 -10.88 10.83 -8.07
C SER A 127 -10.94 9.65 -9.04
N LEU A 128 -11.20 8.43 -8.54
CA LEU A 128 -11.32 7.21 -9.33
C LEU A 128 -12.66 7.09 -10.07
N GLY A 129 -13.70 7.81 -9.57
CA GLY A 129 -15.07 7.72 -10.04
C GLY A 129 -15.92 6.73 -9.25
N GLU A 130 -17.24 6.89 -9.36
CA GLU A 130 -18.23 6.09 -8.60
C GLU A 130 -18.64 4.78 -9.29
N GLY A 131 -17.99 4.42 -10.39
CA GLY A 131 -18.23 3.18 -11.12
C GLY A 131 -17.86 1.93 -10.32
N ARG A 132 -18.33 0.77 -10.78
CA ARG A 132 -17.82 -0.50 -10.27
C ARG A 132 -16.38 -0.68 -10.74
N TYR A 133 -15.49 -1.12 -9.84
CA TYR A 133 -14.19 -1.61 -10.25
C TYR A 133 -14.32 -3.08 -10.63
N ASP A 134 -14.52 -3.35 -11.91
CA ASP A 134 -14.64 -4.71 -12.46
C ASP A 134 -13.99 -4.76 -13.87
N PRO A 135 -12.64 -4.73 -13.92
CA PRO A 135 -11.91 -4.65 -15.18
C PRO A 135 -12.16 -5.90 -16.03
N HIS A 136 -12.64 -5.68 -17.26
CA HIS A 136 -12.78 -6.76 -18.22
C HIS A 136 -11.42 -7.13 -18.82
N ILE A 137 -10.91 -8.30 -18.45
CA ILE A 137 -9.63 -8.81 -18.92
C ILE A 137 -9.84 -9.71 -20.14
N ASN A 138 -9.24 -9.31 -21.27
CA ASN A 138 -9.13 -10.15 -22.45
C ASN A 138 -7.69 -10.70 -22.55
N PRO A 139 -7.46 -11.99 -22.29
CA PRO A 139 -6.12 -12.59 -22.33
C PRO A 139 -5.35 -12.37 -23.66
N ALA A 140 -6.06 -12.26 -24.78
CA ALA A 140 -5.43 -12.03 -26.09
C ALA A 140 -4.72 -10.66 -26.20
N LEU A 141 -5.00 -9.73 -25.29
CA LEU A 141 -4.36 -8.40 -25.22
C LEU A 141 -3.11 -8.37 -24.35
N PHE A 142 -2.70 -9.51 -23.77
CA PHE A 142 -1.50 -9.62 -22.94
C PHE A 142 -0.42 -10.41 -23.66
N ASP A 143 0.84 -10.10 -23.33
CA ASP A 143 1.99 -10.88 -23.74
C ASP A 143 2.05 -12.19 -22.93
N ASP A 144 2.46 -13.27 -23.57
CA ASP A 144 2.65 -14.59 -22.94
C ASP A 144 4.12 -15.06 -22.96
N ASP A 145 4.97 -14.33 -23.69
CA ASP A 145 6.42 -14.56 -23.79
C ASP A 145 7.20 -13.35 -23.24
N PHE A 146 7.70 -13.47 -22.02
CA PHE A 146 8.50 -12.43 -21.36
C PHE A 146 9.94 -12.33 -21.86
N THR A 147 10.36 -13.20 -22.80
CA THR A 147 11.62 -13.04 -23.51
C THR A 147 11.49 -12.15 -24.74
N ASN A 148 10.25 -11.88 -25.20
CA ASN A 148 9.96 -11.09 -26.40
C ASN A 148 8.66 -10.30 -26.23
N LEU A 149 8.66 -9.33 -25.32
CA LEU A 149 7.50 -8.46 -25.07
C LEU A 149 7.20 -7.57 -26.28
N THR A 150 5.93 -7.38 -26.59
CA THR A 150 5.47 -6.57 -27.74
C THR A 150 5.87 -5.09 -27.58
N HIS A 151 5.63 -4.51 -26.41
CA HIS A 151 6.01 -3.14 -26.08
C HIS A 151 6.51 -3.09 -24.62
N PRO A 152 7.80 -3.41 -24.35
CA PRO A 152 8.36 -3.38 -23.01
C PRO A 152 8.16 -2.02 -22.34
N ASN A 153 7.65 -2.01 -21.09
CA ASN A 153 7.48 -0.77 -20.36
C ASN A 153 8.85 -0.22 -19.91
N PRO A 154 9.24 0.98 -20.36
CA PRO A 154 10.57 1.50 -20.07
C PRO A 154 10.76 1.94 -18.61
N TYR A 155 9.68 2.11 -17.84
CA TYR A 155 9.73 2.51 -16.43
C TYR A 155 9.40 1.37 -15.47
N PHE A 156 9.06 0.20 -16.02
CA PHE A 156 8.87 -1.02 -15.26
C PHE A 156 9.38 -2.22 -16.05
N PRO A 157 10.71 -2.38 -16.17
CA PRO A 157 11.31 -3.43 -17.00
C PRO A 157 11.12 -4.82 -16.37
N LEU A 158 10.41 -5.71 -17.10
CA LEU A 158 10.12 -7.09 -16.70
C LEU A 158 11.06 -8.11 -17.35
N THR A 159 12.30 -7.73 -17.63
CA THR A 159 13.32 -8.62 -18.23
C THR A 159 13.75 -9.66 -17.20
N ILE A 160 13.65 -10.95 -17.58
CA ILE A 160 14.05 -12.08 -16.75
C ILE A 160 15.52 -11.96 -16.33
N GLY A 161 15.79 -12.12 -15.03
CA GLY A 161 17.11 -12.01 -14.43
C GLY A 161 17.52 -10.61 -14.01
N ASN A 162 16.72 -9.58 -14.32
CA ASN A 162 16.94 -8.26 -13.73
C ASN A 162 16.76 -8.34 -12.21
N ARG A 163 17.74 -7.77 -11.49
CA ARG A 163 17.76 -7.71 -10.03
C ARG A 163 18.09 -6.31 -9.56
N TRP A 164 17.37 -5.86 -8.57
CA TRP A 164 17.58 -4.61 -7.85
C TRP A 164 17.85 -4.87 -6.38
N GLU A 165 18.69 -4.04 -5.76
CA GLU A 165 18.89 -4.00 -4.32
C GLU A 165 18.65 -2.58 -3.82
N TYR A 166 17.74 -2.44 -2.86
CA TYR A 166 17.41 -1.17 -2.22
C TYR A 166 17.83 -1.21 -0.76
N ARG A 167 18.19 -0.02 -0.23
CA ARG A 167 18.53 0.14 1.18
C ARG A 167 17.95 1.43 1.75
N GLY A 168 17.53 1.37 3.02
CA GLY A 168 17.04 2.52 3.78
C GLY A 168 16.95 2.18 5.27
N GLY A 169 17.57 3.01 6.14
CA GLY A 169 17.59 2.69 7.57
C GLY A 169 18.23 1.33 7.86
N ASN A 170 17.47 0.44 8.52
CA ASN A 170 17.86 -0.96 8.79
C ASN A 170 17.30 -1.97 7.78
N GLU A 171 16.70 -1.49 6.69
CA GLU A 171 16.04 -2.31 5.68
C GLU A 171 16.94 -2.54 4.45
N VAL A 172 16.92 -3.76 3.96
CA VAL A 172 17.44 -4.16 2.65
C VAL A 172 16.33 -4.88 1.91
N ASN A 173 16.00 -4.40 0.71
CA ASN A 173 15.00 -5.02 -0.14
C ASN A 173 15.69 -5.52 -1.43
N ILE A 174 15.41 -6.76 -1.83
CA ILE A 174 15.94 -7.40 -3.04
C ILE A 174 14.80 -7.86 -3.91
N VAL A 175 14.68 -7.23 -5.09
CA VAL A 175 13.68 -7.59 -6.11
C VAL A 175 14.37 -8.26 -7.30
N GLU A 176 13.83 -9.38 -7.78
CA GLU A 176 14.34 -10.11 -8.94
C GLU A 176 13.22 -10.60 -9.86
N ILE A 177 13.32 -10.33 -11.16
CA ILE A 177 12.41 -10.93 -12.15
C ILE A 177 12.83 -12.37 -12.43
N LEU A 178 12.06 -13.31 -11.92
CA LEU A 178 12.37 -14.74 -11.97
C LEU A 178 12.04 -15.33 -13.34
N ASN A 179 12.80 -16.33 -13.79
CA ASN A 179 12.45 -17.14 -14.96
C ASN A 179 11.31 -18.11 -14.61
N ARG A 180 10.19 -17.56 -14.19
CA ARG A 180 9.02 -18.31 -13.73
C ARG A 180 7.75 -17.49 -14.01
N THR A 181 6.72 -18.15 -14.51
CA THR A 181 5.42 -17.52 -14.81
C THR A 181 4.28 -18.21 -14.08
N LYS A 182 3.15 -17.49 -13.92
CA LYS A 182 1.90 -17.99 -13.36
C LYS A 182 0.75 -17.63 -14.29
N LEU A 183 -0.15 -18.57 -14.55
CA LEU A 183 -1.38 -18.33 -15.33
C LEU A 183 -2.48 -17.94 -14.37
N ILE A 184 -3.03 -16.74 -14.52
CA ILE A 184 -4.11 -16.19 -13.68
C ILE A 184 -5.20 -15.65 -14.59
N ASN A 185 -6.43 -16.13 -14.46
CA ASN A 185 -7.57 -15.76 -15.31
C ASN A 185 -7.27 -15.82 -16.82
N GLY A 186 -6.50 -16.83 -17.25
CA GLY A 186 -6.11 -17.01 -18.65
C GLY A 186 -4.97 -16.10 -19.12
N VAL A 187 -4.46 -15.19 -18.30
CA VAL A 187 -3.32 -14.32 -18.58
C VAL A 187 -2.06 -14.90 -17.96
N ARG A 188 -0.97 -14.92 -18.71
CA ARG A 188 0.36 -15.31 -18.20
C ARG A 188 1.05 -14.10 -17.58
N CYS A 189 1.41 -14.22 -16.32
CA CYS A 189 2.13 -13.19 -15.56
C CYS A 189 3.53 -13.69 -15.22
N ILE A 190 4.53 -12.81 -15.26
CA ILE A 190 5.87 -13.07 -14.76
C ILE A 190 5.87 -12.99 -13.23
N VAL A 191 6.74 -13.76 -12.59
CA VAL A 191 6.93 -13.70 -11.14
C VAL A 191 8.13 -12.81 -10.85
N ALA A 192 7.93 -11.77 -10.03
CA ALA A 192 9.00 -11.09 -9.34
C ALA A 192 9.10 -11.65 -7.91
N GLY A 193 10.32 -11.98 -7.49
CA GLY A 193 10.60 -12.32 -6.10
C GLY A 193 11.02 -11.06 -5.38
N ASP A 194 10.31 -10.70 -4.32
CA ASP A 194 10.62 -9.57 -3.45
C ASP A 194 10.96 -10.08 -2.05
N ARG A 195 12.13 -9.72 -1.54
CA ARG A 195 12.61 -10.13 -0.22
C ARG A 195 13.07 -8.93 0.58
N VAL A 196 12.42 -8.74 1.72
CA VAL A 196 12.73 -7.66 2.66
C VAL A 196 13.45 -8.22 3.87
N PHE A 197 14.62 -7.64 4.17
CA PHE A 197 15.39 -7.95 5.36
C PHE A 197 15.36 -6.73 6.29
N LYS A 198 15.15 -6.95 7.59
CA LYS A 198 15.23 -5.93 8.65
C LYS A 198 16.23 -6.37 9.71
N ASP A 199 17.19 -5.51 9.99
CA ASP A 199 18.30 -5.84 10.92
C ASP A 199 19.06 -7.14 10.55
N GLY A 200 19.01 -7.53 9.28
CA GLY A 200 19.64 -8.73 8.73
C GLY A 200 18.77 -9.98 8.74
N ASP A 201 17.62 -9.98 9.42
CA ASP A 201 16.65 -11.07 9.39
C ASP A 201 15.69 -10.93 8.22
N LEU A 202 15.34 -12.04 7.57
CA LEU A 202 14.30 -12.05 6.55
C LEU A 202 12.94 -11.76 7.20
N ALA A 203 12.36 -10.61 6.85
CA ALA A 203 11.09 -10.13 7.39
C ALA A 203 9.92 -10.40 6.44
N GLU A 204 10.20 -10.47 5.11
CA GLU A 204 9.19 -10.76 4.10
C GLU A 204 9.80 -11.50 2.91
N ASP A 205 9.04 -12.48 2.37
CA ASP A 205 9.35 -13.22 1.13
C ASP A 205 8.10 -13.29 0.27
N THR A 206 8.04 -12.46 -0.77
CA THR A 206 6.87 -12.27 -1.62
C THR A 206 7.14 -12.71 -3.05
N ASN A 207 6.12 -13.27 -3.71
CA ASN A 207 6.10 -13.53 -5.14
C ASN A 207 4.99 -12.69 -5.78
N ASP A 208 5.37 -11.62 -6.45
CA ASP A 208 4.47 -10.75 -7.19
C ASP A 208 4.16 -11.30 -8.59
N TRP A 209 2.95 -11.08 -9.07
CA TRP A 209 2.55 -11.53 -10.42
C TRP A 209 2.20 -10.35 -11.31
N PHE A 210 3.19 -9.91 -12.11
CA PHE A 210 3.02 -8.84 -13.08
C PHE A 210 2.68 -9.40 -14.45
N CYS A 211 1.65 -8.85 -15.09
CA CYS A 211 1.23 -9.21 -16.44
C CYS A 211 1.39 -8.00 -17.34
N GLN A 212 2.08 -8.14 -18.46
CA GLN A 212 2.25 -7.03 -19.39
C GLN A 212 1.22 -7.11 -20.50
N ALA A 213 0.45 -6.05 -20.67
CA ALA A 213 -0.42 -5.90 -21.82
C ALA A 213 0.39 -5.53 -23.07
N LYS A 214 -0.06 -5.97 -24.26
CA LYS A 214 0.58 -5.66 -25.56
C LYS A 214 0.66 -4.18 -25.89
N ASN A 215 -0.15 -3.33 -25.21
CA ASN A 215 -0.02 -1.88 -25.30
C ASN A 215 1.09 -1.30 -24.41
N GLY A 216 1.78 -2.14 -23.63
CA GLY A 216 2.88 -1.77 -22.74
C GLY A 216 2.48 -1.38 -21.31
N ASN A 217 1.20 -1.38 -20.97
CA ASN A 217 0.77 -1.22 -19.58
C ASN A 217 1.10 -2.47 -18.78
N VAL A 218 1.57 -2.28 -17.55
CA VAL A 218 1.82 -3.37 -16.60
C VAL A 218 0.65 -3.46 -15.62
N TRP A 219 0.16 -4.67 -15.46
CA TRP A 219 -0.91 -5.01 -14.54
C TRP A 219 -0.40 -5.85 -13.39
N TYR A 220 -0.98 -5.67 -12.21
CA TYR A 220 -0.70 -6.47 -11.02
C TYR A 220 -1.87 -7.41 -10.76
N PHE A 221 -1.63 -8.72 -10.88
CA PHE A 221 -2.69 -9.72 -10.73
C PHE A 221 -2.67 -10.41 -9.37
N GLY A 222 -1.82 -9.94 -8.49
CA GLY A 222 -1.74 -10.39 -7.12
C GLY A 222 -0.35 -10.82 -6.69
N GLU A 223 -0.29 -11.31 -5.47
CA GLU A 223 0.94 -11.71 -4.81
C GLU A 223 0.72 -12.87 -3.83
N GLU A 224 1.82 -13.52 -3.46
CA GLU A 224 1.91 -14.51 -2.40
C GLU A 224 2.93 -14.01 -1.38
N VAL A 225 2.44 -13.43 -0.29
CA VAL A 225 3.24 -12.84 0.78
C VAL A 225 3.49 -13.87 1.87
N LYS A 226 4.70 -13.86 2.43
CA LYS A 226 5.07 -14.52 3.68
C LYS A 226 5.71 -13.48 4.59
N ASN A 227 4.98 -13.04 5.60
CA ASN A 227 5.51 -12.21 6.66
C ASN A 227 6.20 -13.11 7.69
N LEU A 228 7.43 -12.78 8.01
CA LEU A 228 8.30 -13.59 8.84
C LEU A 228 8.80 -12.77 10.04
N GLU A 229 8.98 -13.44 11.17
CA GLU A 229 9.52 -12.83 12.39
C GLU A 229 10.49 -13.80 13.06
N SER A 230 11.62 -13.26 13.59
CA SER A 230 12.55 -14.03 14.41
C SER A 230 12.35 -13.67 15.88
N PHE A 231 12.11 -14.68 16.72
CA PHE A 231 11.79 -14.47 18.13
C PHE A 231 13.03 -14.60 19.00
N ASP A 232 13.22 -13.63 19.91
CA ASP A 232 14.30 -13.68 20.88
C ASP A 232 14.05 -14.78 21.93
N GLY A 233 15.04 -15.61 22.16
CA GLY A 233 14.97 -16.74 23.10
C GLY A 233 14.79 -18.10 22.41
N ASP A 234 14.47 -18.13 21.13
CA ASP A 234 14.39 -19.37 20.36
C ASP A 234 15.79 -19.91 20.01
N ASN A 235 15.90 -21.24 19.95
CA ASN A 235 17.14 -21.92 19.58
C ASN A 235 16.86 -23.14 18.69
N PRO A 236 17.19 -23.11 17.39
CA PRO A 236 17.83 -21.99 16.69
C PRO A 236 16.88 -20.80 16.49
N ARG A 237 17.43 -19.58 16.50
CA ARG A 237 16.69 -18.36 16.16
C ARG A 237 16.62 -18.24 14.63
N LEU A 238 15.48 -18.60 14.07
CA LEU A 238 15.20 -18.57 12.62
C LEU A 238 13.92 -17.79 12.35
N PRO A 239 13.78 -17.13 11.19
CA PRO A 239 12.53 -16.51 10.79
C PRO A 239 11.39 -17.54 10.68
N GLU A 240 10.27 -17.26 11.32
CA GLU A 240 9.05 -18.08 11.31
C GLU A 240 7.92 -17.34 10.60
N LEU A 241 7.09 -18.06 9.85
CA LEU A 241 5.91 -17.50 9.19
C LEU A 241 4.89 -17.07 10.24
N VAL A 242 4.60 -15.77 10.29
CA VAL A 242 3.63 -15.20 11.24
C VAL A 242 2.32 -14.78 10.59
N SER A 243 2.34 -14.38 9.30
CA SER A 243 1.12 -14.11 8.54
C SER A 243 1.36 -14.18 7.03
N ILE A 244 0.25 -14.21 6.28
CA ILE A 244 0.20 -14.09 4.83
C ILE A 244 -0.59 -12.85 4.41
N ASP A 245 -0.72 -11.88 5.31
CA ASP A 245 -1.45 -10.64 5.07
C ASP A 245 -0.82 -9.87 3.90
N GLY A 246 -1.66 -9.30 3.04
CA GLY A 246 -1.27 -8.73 1.74
C GLY A 246 -1.51 -9.70 0.59
N SER A 247 -1.44 -11.02 0.81
CA SER A 247 -1.61 -12.00 -0.27
C SER A 247 -2.99 -11.89 -0.92
N PHE A 248 -3.02 -11.68 -2.24
CA PHE A 248 -4.25 -11.70 -3.01
C PHE A 248 -4.03 -12.30 -4.40
N LYS A 249 -5.11 -12.64 -5.09
CA LYS A 249 -5.03 -13.13 -6.46
C LYS A 249 -6.28 -12.79 -7.25
N PHE A 250 -6.12 -12.14 -8.37
CA PHE A 250 -7.23 -11.81 -9.28
C PHE A 250 -8.13 -13.01 -9.56
N GLY A 251 -9.43 -12.82 -9.32
CA GLY A 251 -10.46 -13.85 -9.50
C GLY A 251 -10.67 -14.78 -8.30
N ARG A 252 -9.94 -14.61 -7.20
CA ARG A 252 -10.16 -15.33 -5.94
C ARG A 252 -10.92 -14.41 -4.98
N GLU A 253 -11.98 -14.89 -4.35
CA GLU A 253 -12.72 -14.20 -3.27
C GLU A 253 -13.23 -12.78 -3.60
N GLY A 254 -13.31 -12.44 -4.89
CA GLY A 254 -13.72 -11.10 -5.33
C GLY A 254 -12.56 -10.17 -5.67
N ASP A 255 -11.32 -10.59 -5.43
CA ASP A 255 -10.12 -9.82 -5.75
C ASP A 255 -10.04 -9.48 -7.25
N LYS A 256 -9.55 -8.31 -7.56
CA LYS A 256 -9.34 -7.82 -8.93
C LYS A 256 -7.88 -7.46 -9.14
N GLY A 257 -7.41 -7.66 -10.37
CA GLY A 257 -6.13 -7.13 -10.79
C GLY A 257 -6.18 -5.61 -10.92
N GLY A 258 -5.12 -4.94 -10.54
CA GLY A 258 -4.94 -3.51 -10.67
C GLY A 258 -4.00 -3.14 -11.81
N LEU A 259 -4.00 -1.87 -12.17
CA LEU A 259 -3.03 -1.30 -13.08
C LEU A 259 -1.80 -0.88 -12.28
N PHE A 260 -0.65 -1.53 -12.53
CA PHE A 260 0.57 -1.22 -11.78
C PHE A 260 1.34 -0.04 -12.39
N PHE A 261 1.55 -0.05 -13.72
CA PHE A 261 2.27 1.04 -14.37
C PHE A 261 1.78 1.29 -15.81
N LEU A 262 1.44 2.55 -16.11
CA LEU A 262 1.09 3.00 -17.44
C LEU A 262 2.32 3.12 -18.35
N ILE A 263 2.22 2.73 -19.63
CA ILE A 263 3.28 2.95 -20.62
C ILE A 263 3.48 4.45 -20.92
N SER A 264 2.42 5.22 -20.87
CA SER A 264 2.41 6.66 -21.17
C SER A 264 1.57 7.41 -20.13
N PRO A 265 2.06 7.51 -18.89
CA PRO A 265 1.34 8.18 -17.83
C PRO A 265 1.27 9.68 -18.06
N ARG A 266 0.22 10.33 -17.57
CA ARG A 266 0.04 11.77 -17.56
C ARG A 266 -0.05 12.25 -16.12
N ARG A 267 0.44 13.45 -15.85
CA ARG A 267 0.26 14.07 -14.54
C ARG A 267 -1.23 14.15 -14.19
N GLY A 268 -1.58 13.67 -13.00
CA GLY A 268 -2.94 13.59 -12.51
C GLY A 268 -3.69 12.31 -12.87
N ASP A 269 -3.09 11.39 -13.65
CA ASP A 269 -3.65 10.04 -13.78
C ASP A 269 -3.66 9.39 -12.40
N ILE A 270 -4.80 8.77 -12.04
CA ILE A 270 -4.97 8.04 -10.78
C ILE A 270 -5.63 6.69 -11.07
N TYR A 271 -5.15 5.64 -10.43
CA TYR A 271 -5.64 4.27 -10.62
C TYR A 271 -5.36 3.38 -9.41
N LEU A 272 -6.11 2.28 -9.31
CA LEU A 272 -5.89 1.22 -8.33
C LEU A 272 -4.75 0.31 -8.80
N GLU A 273 -3.74 0.12 -7.96
CA GLU A 273 -2.71 -0.90 -8.14
C GLU A 273 -3.22 -2.26 -7.68
N GLU A 274 -4.01 -2.25 -6.61
CA GLU A 274 -4.56 -3.43 -5.97
C GLU A 274 -6.03 -3.24 -5.62
N PHE A 275 -6.80 -4.31 -5.72
CA PHE A 275 -8.21 -4.33 -5.31
C PHE A 275 -8.55 -5.67 -4.67
N SER A 276 -8.04 -5.84 -3.44
CA SER A 276 -8.40 -6.90 -2.52
C SER A 276 -8.95 -6.25 -1.25
N LEU A 277 -10.26 -6.21 -1.15
CA LEU A 277 -10.96 -5.41 -0.14
C LEU A 277 -10.57 -5.83 1.28
N THR A 278 -10.20 -4.87 2.11
CA THR A 278 -9.69 -5.00 3.49
C THR A 278 -8.30 -5.65 3.64
N ASN A 279 -7.64 -6.01 2.54
CA ASN A 279 -6.37 -6.72 2.56
C ASN A 279 -5.27 -5.98 1.77
N ALA A 280 -5.54 -5.57 0.50
CA ALA A 280 -4.61 -4.83 -0.34
C ALA A 280 -5.41 -3.84 -1.21
N GLU A 281 -5.34 -2.53 -0.86
CA GLU A 281 -6.13 -1.47 -1.49
C GLU A 281 -5.25 -0.26 -1.80
N ASP A 282 -4.29 -0.46 -2.71
CA ASP A 282 -3.29 0.56 -3.03
C ASP A 282 -3.66 1.37 -4.28
N VAL A 283 -3.39 2.67 -4.19
CA VAL A 283 -3.71 3.67 -5.21
C VAL A 283 -2.45 4.41 -5.62
N THR A 284 -2.29 4.58 -6.93
CA THR A 284 -1.23 5.41 -7.52
C THR A 284 -1.82 6.67 -8.15
N GLU A 285 -1.20 7.83 -7.85
CA GLU A 285 -1.40 9.10 -8.55
C GLU A 285 -0.09 9.55 -9.20
N ILE A 286 -0.12 9.97 -10.47
CA ILE A 286 1.04 10.48 -11.19
C ILE A 286 1.26 11.97 -10.86
N LEU A 287 2.33 12.26 -10.12
CA LEU A 287 2.69 13.63 -9.72
C LEU A 287 3.50 14.37 -10.79
N SER A 288 4.36 13.65 -11.50
CA SER A 288 5.21 14.21 -12.56
C SER A 288 5.64 13.16 -13.56
N THR A 289 5.76 13.56 -14.83
CA THR A 289 6.32 12.73 -15.92
C THR A 289 7.59 13.36 -16.52
N THR A 290 8.05 14.47 -15.95
CA THR A 290 9.19 15.25 -16.43
C THR A 290 10.11 15.66 -15.26
N TYR A 291 10.16 14.83 -14.21
CA TYR A 291 10.93 15.16 -13.03
C TYR A 291 12.44 15.19 -13.32
N ARG A 292 13.06 16.24 -12.81
CA ARG A 292 14.51 16.45 -12.71
C ARG A 292 14.80 17.15 -11.38
N PHE A 293 15.84 16.73 -10.67
CA PHE A 293 16.23 17.37 -9.42
C PHE A 293 16.50 18.87 -9.62
N GLY A 294 15.94 19.69 -8.74
CA GLY A 294 16.00 21.16 -8.81
C GLY A 294 14.86 21.81 -9.60
N SER A 295 13.96 21.01 -10.20
CA SER A 295 12.82 21.55 -10.96
C SER A 295 11.55 21.76 -10.10
N ASN A 296 11.44 21.07 -8.96
CA ASN A 296 10.29 21.14 -8.08
C ASN A 296 10.71 20.88 -6.63
N THR A 297 10.72 21.92 -5.80
CA THR A 297 11.20 21.86 -4.40
C THR A 297 10.38 20.91 -3.52
N VAL A 298 9.09 20.71 -3.82
CA VAL A 298 8.25 19.75 -3.08
C VAL A 298 8.65 18.32 -3.41
N LEU A 299 8.88 18.04 -4.69
CA LEU A 299 9.33 16.71 -5.13
C LEU A 299 10.80 16.45 -4.83
N ASP A 300 11.61 17.47 -4.55
CA ASP A 300 13.03 17.34 -4.18
C ASP A 300 13.22 17.03 -2.67
N GLN A 301 12.17 17.18 -1.86
CA GLN A 301 12.28 17.01 -0.41
C GLN A 301 12.64 15.56 -0.07
N PHE A 302 13.70 15.39 0.74
CA PHE A 302 14.32 14.13 1.14
C PHE A 302 14.92 13.30 -0.01
N VAL A 303 14.96 13.80 -1.23
CA VAL A 303 15.54 13.09 -2.38
C VAL A 303 17.06 13.17 -2.35
N PRO A 304 17.81 12.05 -2.38
CA PRO A 304 19.25 12.04 -2.51
C PRO A 304 19.68 12.65 -3.85
N GLN A 305 20.24 13.87 -3.80
CA GLN A 305 20.54 14.68 -4.99
C GLN A 305 21.43 13.94 -6.00
N GLN A 306 22.45 13.21 -5.52
CA GLN A 306 23.39 12.53 -6.42
C GLN A 306 22.68 11.40 -7.19
N LEU A 307 21.80 10.65 -6.52
CA LEU A 307 21.01 9.59 -7.10
C LEU A 307 20.03 10.13 -8.15
N ALA A 308 19.26 11.16 -7.78
CA ALA A 308 18.32 11.81 -8.70
C ALA A 308 19.00 12.42 -9.92
N LYS A 309 20.16 13.08 -9.75
CA LYS A 309 20.93 13.60 -10.87
C LYS A 309 21.46 12.51 -11.78
N ARG A 310 21.78 11.33 -11.25
CA ARG A 310 22.25 10.20 -12.06
C ARG A 310 21.16 9.65 -12.97
N PHE A 311 19.95 9.47 -12.46
CA PHE A 311 18.87 8.82 -13.18
C PHE A 311 17.92 9.78 -13.91
N CYS A 312 17.75 11.01 -13.41
CA CYS A 312 16.76 11.98 -13.90
C CYS A 312 17.35 13.20 -14.61
N SER A 313 18.60 13.13 -15.05
CA SER A 313 19.26 14.28 -15.75
C SER A 313 18.54 14.69 -17.03
N SER A 314 17.90 13.74 -17.72
CA SER A 314 17.14 13.98 -18.96
C SER A 314 15.83 14.74 -18.72
N GLY A 315 15.34 14.79 -17.47
CA GLY A 315 14.04 15.39 -17.15
C GLY A 315 12.85 14.55 -17.63
N ASP A 316 13.00 13.24 -17.60
CA ASP A 316 11.98 12.26 -18.03
C ASP A 316 11.64 11.25 -16.94
N CYS A 317 12.07 11.45 -15.70
CA CYS A 317 11.67 10.61 -14.60
C CYS A 317 10.19 10.81 -14.26
N ILE A 318 9.55 9.70 -13.89
CA ILE A 318 8.16 9.68 -13.39
C ILE A 318 8.20 9.69 -11.87
N VAL A 319 7.34 10.50 -11.27
CA VAL A 319 7.11 10.51 -9.83
C VAL A 319 5.65 10.21 -9.56
N THR A 320 5.41 9.25 -8.68
CA THR A 320 4.07 8.87 -8.24
C THR A 320 3.88 9.24 -6.76
N LYS A 321 2.62 9.36 -6.35
CA LYS A 321 2.17 9.26 -4.98
C LYS A 321 1.47 7.92 -4.84
N ASN A 322 1.97 7.07 -3.96
CA ASN A 322 1.39 5.78 -3.65
C ASN A 322 0.85 5.81 -2.23
N PHE A 323 -0.39 5.39 -2.04
CA PHE A 323 -1.04 5.37 -0.73
C PHE A 323 -2.03 4.22 -0.64
N SER A 324 -2.18 3.67 0.57
CA SER A 324 -3.13 2.61 0.85
C SER A 324 -4.41 3.18 1.47
N LEU A 325 -5.57 2.70 1.00
CA LEU A 325 -6.86 3.04 1.61
C LEU A 325 -7.03 2.42 3.00
N LEU A 326 -6.12 1.50 3.36
CA LEU A 326 -6.05 0.84 4.66
C LEU A 326 -5.19 1.62 5.67
N GLU A 327 -4.29 2.50 5.20
CA GLU A 327 -3.38 3.31 6.01
C GLU A 327 -3.64 4.82 5.80
N PRO A 328 -4.76 5.35 6.30
CA PRO A 328 -5.19 6.72 6.02
C PRO A 328 -4.17 7.78 6.42
N GLY A 329 -3.95 8.74 5.53
CA GLY A 329 -3.05 9.87 5.76
C GLY A 329 -1.58 9.58 5.51
N LEU A 330 -1.19 8.32 5.26
CA LEU A 330 0.18 7.96 4.89
C LEU A 330 0.32 7.83 3.38
N PHE A 331 1.46 8.28 2.85
CA PHE A 331 1.79 8.08 1.45
C PHE A 331 3.30 8.02 1.23
N ALA A 332 3.70 7.37 0.15
CA ALA A 332 5.05 7.40 -0.36
C ALA A 332 5.11 8.12 -1.71
N ARG A 333 6.23 8.78 -1.99
CA ARG A 333 6.58 9.20 -3.35
C ARG A 333 7.57 8.19 -3.91
N LYS A 334 7.19 7.55 -5.03
CA LYS A 334 8.07 6.63 -5.74
C LYS A 334 8.59 7.29 -7.02
N TYR A 335 9.87 7.09 -7.30
CA TYR A 335 10.57 7.70 -8.43
C TYR A 335 11.05 6.61 -9.38
N TYR A 336 10.72 6.79 -10.66
CA TYR A 336 11.02 5.82 -11.71
C TYR A 336 11.86 6.46 -12.80
N ALA A 337 12.92 5.78 -13.21
CA ALA A 337 13.80 6.20 -14.28
C ALA A 337 13.71 5.27 -15.48
N ARG A 338 13.80 5.84 -16.67
CA ARG A 338 13.74 5.09 -17.92
C ARG A 338 14.86 4.03 -17.99
N GLY A 339 14.48 2.78 -18.24
CA GLY A 339 15.36 1.62 -18.33
C GLY A 339 15.82 1.04 -16.98
N ILE A 340 15.63 1.76 -15.88
CA ILE A 340 15.94 1.30 -14.52
C ILE A 340 14.68 0.79 -13.82
N GLY A 341 13.55 1.46 -14.01
CA GLY A 341 12.36 1.26 -13.19
C GLY A 341 12.38 2.08 -11.91
N PHE A 342 11.79 1.55 -10.86
CA PHE A 342 11.80 2.12 -9.53
C PHE A 342 13.24 2.27 -9.00
N PHE A 343 13.59 3.43 -8.45
CA PHE A 343 14.94 3.64 -7.90
C PHE A 343 14.95 4.38 -6.56
N LEU A 344 13.82 4.92 -6.13
CA LEU A 344 13.75 5.68 -4.89
C LEU A 344 12.31 5.73 -4.37
N GLU A 345 12.14 5.46 -3.08
CA GLU A 345 10.94 5.78 -2.32
C GLU A 345 11.27 6.82 -1.25
N VAL A 346 10.36 7.76 -1.07
CA VAL A 346 10.42 8.76 0.00
C VAL A 346 9.09 8.75 0.72
N LYS A 347 9.10 8.56 2.04
CA LYS A 347 7.94 8.77 2.92
C LYS A 347 8.06 10.14 3.58
N PRO A 348 7.41 11.19 3.05
CA PRO A 348 7.69 12.57 3.45
C PRO A 348 7.37 12.86 4.92
N ASP A 349 6.34 12.22 5.46
CA ASP A 349 5.88 12.45 6.83
C ASP A 349 6.84 11.88 7.88
N ALA A 350 7.53 10.77 7.54
CA ALA A 350 8.53 10.15 8.38
C ALA A 350 9.96 10.61 8.07
N GLY A 351 10.20 11.24 6.91
CA GLY A 351 11.53 11.54 6.42
C GLY A 351 12.33 10.29 6.04
N GLU A 352 11.66 9.15 5.86
CA GLU A 352 12.27 7.87 5.49
C GLU A 352 12.54 7.82 4.00
N VAL A 353 13.65 7.17 3.65
CA VAL A 353 14.09 6.99 2.27
C VAL A 353 14.54 5.55 2.07
N LEU A 354 14.02 4.91 1.01
CA LEU A 354 14.50 3.64 0.49
C LEU A 354 15.05 3.90 -0.92
N GLN A 355 16.33 3.65 -1.14
CA GLN A 355 16.98 3.97 -2.41
C GLN A 355 17.68 2.76 -3.04
N LEU A 356 17.72 2.75 -4.37
CA LEU A 356 18.49 1.79 -5.15
C LEU A 356 19.98 1.93 -4.83
N THR A 357 20.63 0.82 -4.47
CA THR A 357 22.05 0.74 -4.17
C THR A 357 22.82 -0.14 -5.16
N ASP A 358 22.12 -1.04 -5.85
CA ASP A 358 22.69 -1.90 -6.90
C ASP A 358 21.63 -2.39 -7.89
N CYS A 359 22.03 -2.60 -9.15
CA CYS A 359 21.29 -3.41 -10.12
C CYS A 359 22.27 -4.12 -11.05
N ASN A 360 21.90 -5.29 -11.57
CA ASN A 360 22.80 -6.15 -12.35
C ASN A 360 22.75 -5.95 -13.88
N PHE A 361 21.92 -5.02 -14.38
CA PHE A 361 21.59 -4.94 -15.82
C PHE A 361 21.88 -3.58 -16.48
N ASP A 362 22.16 -2.52 -15.70
CA ASP A 362 22.41 -1.18 -16.24
C ASP A 362 23.70 -0.58 -15.64
N PRO A 363 24.63 -0.06 -16.47
CA PRO A 363 25.89 0.50 -15.97
C PRO A 363 25.70 1.74 -15.08
N ARG A 364 24.55 2.42 -15.14
CA ARG A 364 24.25 3.53 -14.23
C ARG A 364 24.12 3.10 -12.78
N CYS A 365 23.91 1.80 -12.51
CA CYS A 365 23.88 1.26 -11.15
C CYS A 365 25.28 1.06 -10.53
N THR A 366 26.35 1.22 -11.31
CA THR A 366 27.72 1.06 -10.78
C THR A 366 28.08 2.21 -9.84
N ASN A 367 28.55 1.89 -8.63
CA ASN A 367 28.97 2.86 -7.61
C ASN A 367 27.86 3.90 -7.28
N LEU A 368 26.65 3.41 -6.99
CA LEU A 368 25.58 4.27 -6.48
C LEU A 368 25.94 4.83 -5.09
N PRO A 369 25.44 6.03 -4.72
CA PRO A 369 25.66 6.57 -3.39
C PRO A 369 24.98 5.67 -2.34
N SER A 370 25.62 5.49 -1.19
CA SER A 370 25.00 4.84 -0.04
C SER A 370 23.90 5.73 0.54
N PRO A 371 22.83 5.14 1.14
CA PRO A 371 21.80 5.86 1.87
C PRO A 371 22.36 6.58 3.09
#